data_8c2a83c5584d0fb80483f95d71828c1e
#
_entry.id   8c2a83c5584d0fb80483f95d71828c1e
#
_cell.length_a   1.000
_cell.length_b   1.000
_cell.length_c   1.000
_cell.angle_alpha   90.00
_cell.angle_beta   90.00
_cell.angle_gamma   90.00
#
_symmetry.space_group_name_H-M   'P 1'
#
loop_
_entity.id
_entity.type
_entity.pdbx_description
1 polymer ?
#
loop_
_entity_poly.entity_id
_entity_poly.type
_entity_poly.pdbx_seq_one_letter_code
_entity_poly.pdbx_strand_id
1 'polypeptide(L)'
;IEQLLIPLLESESGKNVGKDFGISIDPEFWPEGQALEYFFEPERIIIGAYDDKSFEVASKVYENTIGRGINSPIFRVPIRMAEICKYLDNTFHALKVVFANEVGAIAKNLDIDSQRLMELFCEDKKMNISSYYLRPGFSFGGSCLPKDVKGMNHIVNNLGLEAPIISSIIASNDAHTNRALELVKSSGFKNLGFVGIAFKEDTDDIRGNPIISVINSLCKDKNIKYGCMIHSLKLTIFL
;
A
#
# COMPACT_ATOMS: atom_id res chain seq x y z
N ILE A 1 14.27 5.37 -15.09
CA ILE A 1 14.33 6.38 -16.18
C ILE A 1 15.25 7.52 -15.80
N GLU A 2 14.96 8.26 -14.73
CA GLU A 2 15.70 9.48 -14.37
C GLU A 2 17.20 9.24 -14.11
N GLN A 3 17.56 8.11 -13.47
CA GLN A 3 18.94 7.82 -13.08
C GLN A 3 19.79 7.14 -14.17
N LEU A 4 19.16 6.50 -15.14
CA LEU A 4 19.87 5.73 -16.17
C LEU A 4 19.53 6.18 -17.59
N LEU A 5 18.24 6.22 -17.94
CA LEU A 5 17.81 6.46 -19.30
C LEU A 5 18.04 7.92 -19.73
N ILE A 6 17.67 8.88 -18.89
CA ILE A 6 17.88 10.31 -19.19
C ILE A 6 19.36 10.61 -19.40
N PRO A 7 20.28 10.32 -18.46
CA PRO A 7 21.70 10.56 -18.66
C PRO A 7 22.28 9.85 -19.89
N LEU A 8 21.81 8.63 -20.19
CA LEU A 8 22.25 7.91 -21.39
C LEU A 8 21.80 8.62 -22.67
N LEU A 9 20.52 9.01 -22.75
CA LEU A 9 20.00 9.73 -23.92
C LEU A 9 20.69 11.08 -24.13
N GLU A 10 20.98 11.82 -23.07
CA GLU A 10 21.71 13.10 -23.13
C GLU A 10 23.14 12.89 -23.61
N SER A 11 23.85 11.90 -23.09
CA SER A 11 25.24 11.61 -23.47
C SER A 11 25.36 11.15 -24.91
N GLU A 12 24.45 10.28 -25.38
CA GLU A 12 24.52 9.74 -26.75
C GLU A 12 24.01 10.71 -27.81
N SER A 13 23.04 11.56 -27.47
CA SER A 13 22.44 12.49 -28.44
C SER A 13 23.10 13.89 -28.44
N GLY A 14 23.80 14.26 -27.37
CA GLY A 14 24.27 15.63 -27.15
C GLY A 14 23.11 16.62 -26.88
N LYS A 15 21.92 16.17 -26.59
CA LYS A 15 20.71 16.95 -26.34
C LYS A 15 20.30 16.89 -24.90
N ASN A 16 19.48 17.85 -24.44
CA ASN A 16 19.04 17.95 -23.05
C ASN A 16 17.55 17.67 -22.93
N VAL A 17 17.18 16.86 -21.94
CA VAL A 17 15.78 16.62 -21.57
C VAL A 17 15.09 17.91 -21.11
N GLY A 18 13.84 18.08 -21.46
CA GLY A 18 13.04 19.28 -21.16
C GLY A 18 13.28 20.45 -22.06
N LYS A 19 14.41 20.46 -22.81
CA LYS A 19 14.76 21.50 -23.79
C LYS A 19 14.64 20.99 -25.21
N ASP A 20 15.38 19.95 -25.56
CA ASP A 20 15.53 19.44 -26.91
C ASP A 20 14.61 18.23 -27.16
N PHE A 21 14.29 17.50 -26.13
CA PHE A 21 13.32 16.38 -26.15
C PHE A 21 12.56 16.26 -24.82
N GLY A 22 11.35 15.69 -24.89
CA GLY A 22 10.55 15.31 -23.72
C GLY A 22 10.71 13.84 -23.39
N ILE A 23 10.38 13.46 -22.16
CA ILE A 23 10.32 12.07 -21.75
C ILE A 23 9.12 11.82 -20.86
N SER A 24 8.44 10.72 -21.11
CA SER A 24 7.35 10.22 -20.29
C SER A 24 7.39 8.71 -20.22
N ILE A 25 6.74 8.16 -19.20
CA ILE A 25 6.48 6.74 -19.04
C ILE A 25 4.99 6.53 -18.84
N ASP A 26 4.45 5.56 -19.52
CA ASP A 26 3.11 5.06 -19.35
C ASP A 26 3.19 3.55 -19.05
N PRO A 27 3.09 3.18 -17.76
CA PRO A 27 3.13 1.77 -17.39
C PRO A 27 1.86 1.07 -17.86
N GLU A 28 2.01 0.00 -18.63
CA GLU A 28 0.89 -0.80 -19.06
C GLU A 28 0.41 -1.76 -17.95
N PHE A 29 -0.92 -1.95 -17.86
CA PHE A 29 -1.56 -2.81 -16.87
C PHE A 29 -2.42 -3.89 -17.54
N TRP A 30 -2.07 -4.27 -18.77
CA TRP A 30 -2.87 -5.15 -19.62
C TRP A 30 -2.61 -6.62 -19.31
N PRO A 31 -3.66 -7.41 -19.02
CA PRO A 31 -3.52 -8.85 -18.94
C PRO A 31 -3.13 -9.45 -20.27
N GLU A 32 -2.25 -10.45 -20.25
CA GLU A 32 -1.87 -11.18 -21.45
C GLU A 32 -3.12 -11.82 -22.09
N GLY A 33 -3.26 -11.67 -23.39
CA GLY A 33 -4.45 -12.14 -24.15
C GLY A 33 -5.62 -11.14 -24.18
N GLN A 34 -5.63 -10.09 -23.37
CA GLN A 34 -6.68 -9.07 -23.32
C GLN A 34 -6.16 -7.64 -23.57
N ALA A 35 -4.94 -7.51 -24.08
CA ALA A 35 -4.25 -6.23 -24.21
C ALA A 35 -5.05 -5.19 -25.01
N LEU A 36 -5.74 -5.58 -26.09
CA LEU A 36 -6.53 -4.64 -26.90
C LEU A 36 -7.74 -4.10 -26.15
N GLU A 37 -8.46 -4.95 -25.42
CA GLU A 37 -9.60 -4.53 -24.61
C GLU A 37 -9.17 -3.53 -23.55
N TYR A 38 -8.15 -3.86 -22.77
CA TYR A 38 -7.61 -2.99 -21.72
C TYR A 38 -6.94 -1.71 -22.25
N PHE A 39 -6.45 -1.72 -23.49
CA PHE A 39 -5.93 -0.52 -24.12
C PHE A 39 -7.07 0.44 -24.53
N PHE A 40 -8.17 -0.10 -25.05
CA PHE A 40 -9.31 0.73 -25.51
C PHE A 40 -10.25 1.16 -24.36
N GLU A 41 -10.33 0.38 -23.28
CA GLU A 41 -11.20 0.60 -22.13
C GLU A 41 -10.44 0.48 -20.80
N PRO A 42 -9.35 1.28 -20.59
CA PRO A 42 -8.58 1.19 -19.37
C PRO A 42 -9.38 1.80 -18.20
N GLU A 43 -9.31 1.18 -17.01
CA GLU A 43 -9.88 1.75 -15.77
C GLU A 43 -9.21 3.06 -15.36
N ARG A 44 -7.93 3.21 -15.67
CA ARG A 44 -7.12 4.41 -15.46
C ARG A 44 -5.92 4.43 -16.39
N ILE A 45 -5.44 5.64 -16.68
CA ILE A 45 -4.20 5.89 -17.40
C ILE A 45 -3.25 6.65 -16.48
N ILE A 46 -2.00 6.18 -16.31
CA ILE A 46 -1.00 6.82 -15.47
C ILE A 46 0.15 7.26 -16.36
N ILE A 47 0.40 8.56 -16.41
CA ILE A 47 1.51 9.12 -17.20
C ILE A 47 2.50 9.79 -16.25
N GLY A 48 3.69 9.17 -16.11
CA GLY A 48 4.85 9.79 -15.49
C GLY A 48 5.56 10.67 -16.51
N ALA A 49 5.62 11.98 -16.28
CA ALA A 49 6.20 12.90 -17.23
C ALA A 49 7.26 13.79 -16.58
N TYR A 50 8.33 14.09 -17.34
CA TYR A 50 9.41 14.96 -16.89
C TYR A 50 8.92 16.40 -16.69
N ASP A 51 8.11 16.90 -17.64
CA ASP A 51 7.53 18.24 -17.61
C ASP A 51 6.10 18.27 -18.17
N ASP A 52 5.47 19.45 -18.16
CA ASP A 52 4.09 19.65 -18.64
C ASP A 52 3.96 19.32 -20.12
N LYS A 53 4.93 19.73 -20.93
CA LYS A 53 4.95 19.49 -22.38
C LYS A 53 5.04 18.00 -22.70
N SER A 54 5.88 17.26 -21.98
CA SER A 54 5.99 15.80 -22.12
C SER A 54 4.66 15.11 -21.77
N PHE A 55 3.97 15.57 -20.71
CA PHE A 55 2.66 15.07 -20.35
C PHE A 55 1.59 15.36 -21.42
N GLU A 56 1.54 16.61 -21.92
CA GLU A 56 0.57 17.00 -22.96
C GLU A 56 0.75 16.19 -24.26
N VAL A 57 1.99 15.91 -24.66
CA VAL A 57 2.28 15.12 -25.86
C VAL A 57 1.88 13.66 -25.64
N ALA A 58 2.21 13.08 -24.48
CA ALA A 58 1.87 11.70 -24.16
C ALA A 58 0.35 11.49 -24.03
N SER A 59 -0.38 12.39 -23.39
CA SER A 59 -1.84 12.29 -23.25
C SER A 59 -2.57 12.35 -24.57
N LYS A 60 -2.06 13.09 -25.58
CA LYS A 60 -2.63 13.12 -26.93
C LYS A 60 -2.63 11.77 -27.65
N VAL A 61 -1.78 10.82 -27.26
CA VAL A 61 -1.82 9.46 -27.79
C VAL A 61 -3.18 8.84 -27.51
N TYR A 62 -3.71 9.05 -26.29
CA TYR A 62 -5.01 8.52 -25.87
C TYR A 62 -6.19 9.29 -26.49
N GLU A 63 -6.06 10.61 -26.65
CA GLU A 63 -7.09 11.45 -27.24
C GLU A 63 -7.27 11.18 -28.75
N ASN A 64 -6.18 10.94 -29.48
CA ASN A 64 -6.18 10.85 -30.94
C ASN A 64 -6.23 9.44 -31.50
N THR A 65 -5.76 8.44 -30.76
CA THR A 65 -5.57 7.08 -31.33
C THR A 65 -6.90 6.29 -31.40
N ILE A 66 -7.90 6.67 -30.63
CA ILE A 66 -9.06 5.81 -30.36
C ILE A 66 -10.37 6.37 -30.91
N GLY A 67 -10.41 7.55 -31.54
CA GLY A 67 -11.61 8.09 -32.23
C GLY A 67 -12.92 8.14 -31.43
N ARG A 68 -12.91 7.70 -30.20
CA ARG A 68 -14.01 7.56 -29.24
C ARG A 68 -13.57 8.02 -27.86
N GLY A 69 -13.00 9.17 -27.67
CA GLY A 69 -12.59 9.71 -26.36
C GLY A 69 -12.52 8.67 -25.24
N ILE A 70 -11.35 8.34 -24.76
CA ILE A 70 -11.21 7.46 -23.58
C ILE A 70 -11.87 8.20 -22.41
N ASN A 71 -12.93 7.63 -21.84
CA ASN A 71 -13.59 8.17 -20.65
C ASN A 71 -12.82 7.88 -19.34
N SER A 72 -11.67 7.21 -19.44
CA SER A 72 -10.88 6.83 -18.29
C SER A 72 -10.07 8.01 -17.75
N PRO A 73 -9.94 8.15 -16.44
CA PRO A 73 -9.17 9.25 -15.86
C PRO A 73 -7.68 9.11 -16.19
N ILE A 74 -7.08 10.20 -16.65
CA ILE A 74 -5.64 10.30 -16.91
C ILE A 74 -4.99 11.00 -15.73
N PHE A 75 -4.04 10.33 -15.11
CA PHE A 75 -3.30 10.83 -13.95
C PHE A 75 -1.88 11.22 -14.37
N ARG A 76 -1.54 12.50 -14.18
CA ARG A 76 -0.15 12.96 -14.24
C ARG A 76 0.53 12.70 -12.92
N VAL A 77 1.69 12.03 -12.97
CA VAL A 77 2.48 11.71 -11.78
C VAL A 77 3.98 11.93 -12.05
N PRO A 78 4.83 12.02 -11.02
CA PRO A 78 6.28 11.92 -11.21
C PRO A 78 6.67 10.60 -11.87
N ILE A 79 7.75 10.61 -12.68
CA ILE A 79 8.24 9.42 -13.40
C ILE A 79 8.42 8.23 -12.46
N ARG A 80 9.08 8.43 -11.30
CA ARG A 80 9.30 7.36 -10.31
C ARG A 80 8.01 6.77 -9.75
N MET A 81 6.97 7.57 -9.64
CA MET A 81 5.66 7.07 -9.19
C MET A 81 5.03 6.19 -10.26
N ALA A 82 5.10 6.56 -11.52
CA ALA A 82 4.63 5.71 -12.62
C ALA A 82 5.40 4.39 -12.69
N GLU A 83 6.73 4.44 -12.54
CA GLU A 83 7.58 3.24 -12.52
C GLU A 83 7.14 2.26 -11.42
N ILE A 84 6.92 2.72 -10.19
CA ILE A 84 6.56 1.85 -9.07
C ILE A 84 5.12 1.32 -9.16
N CYS A 85 4.19 2.05 -9.79
CA CYS A 85 2.80 1.62 -9.93
C CYS A 85 2.68 0.25 -10.62
N LYS A 86 3.48 -0.01 -11.66
CA LYS A 86 3.48 -1.32 -12.35
C LYS A 86 3.86 -2.47 -11.42
N TYR A 87 4.91 -2.28 -10.63
CA TYR A 87 5.36 -3.30 -9.66
C TYR A 87 4.33 -3.48 -8.55
N LEU A 88 3.73 -2.39 -8.09
CA LEU A 88 2.72 -2.43 -7.03
C LEU A 88 1.49 -3.25 -7.45
N ASP A 89 0.95 -3.00 -8.64
CA ASP A 89 -0.21 -3.75 -9.16
C ASP A 89 0.09 -5.25 -9.24
N ASN A 90 1.19 -5.61 -9.89
CA ASN A 90 1.56 -7.03 -10.03
C ASN A 90 1.84 -7.71 -8.69
N THR A 91 2.49 -7.00 -7.75
CA THR A 91 2.73 -7.52 -6.40
C THR A 91 1.43 -7.75 -5.65
N PHE A 92 0.47 -6.83 -5.76
CA PHE A 92 -0.84 -6.97 -5.12
C PHE A 92 -1.68 -8.09 -5.76
N HIS A 93 -1.60 -8.26 -7.10
CA HIS A 93 -2.22 -9.40 -7.76
C HIS A 93 -1.65 -10.73 -7.26
N ALA A 94 -0.32 -10.84 -7.18
CA ALA A 94 0.34 -12.03 -6.64
C ALA A 94 -0.05 -12.28 -5.17
N LEU A 95 -0.11 -11.24 -4.34
CA LEU A 95 -0.55 -11.35 -2.95
C LEU A 95 -1.98 -11.89 -2.84
N LYS A 96 -2.91 -11.43 -3.68
CA LYS A 96 -4.29 -11.94 -3.70
C LYS A 96 -4.34 -13.43 -4.04
N VAL A 97 -3.56 -13.86 -5.03
CA VAL A 97 -3.50 -15.28 -5.44
C VAL A 97 -2.96 -16.14 -4.30
N VAL A 98 -1.84 -15.75 -3.70
CA VAL A 98 -1.22 -16.54 -2.62
C VAL A 98 -2.10 -16.55 -1.37
N PHE A 99 -2.72 -15.43 -1.00
CA PHE A 99 -3.69 -15.38 0.10
C PHE A 99 -4.84 -16.36 -0.13
N ALA A 100 -5.45 -16.35 -1.33
CA ALA A 100 -6.52 -17.25 -1.68
C ALA A 100 -6.08 -18.73 -1.63
N ASN A 101 -4.85 -19.05 -2.06
CA ASN A 101 -4.28 -20.39 -1.99
C ASN A 101 -4.06 -20.87 -0.56
N GLU A 102 -3.54 -20.00 0.34
CA GLU A 102 -3.37 -20.34 1.77
C GLU A 102 -4.75 -20.58 2.44
N VAL A 103 -5.74 -19.72 2.17
CA VAL A 103 -7.14 -19.94 2.63
C VAL A 103 -7.71 -21.23 2.07
N GLY A 104 -7.44 -21.54 0.79
CA GLY A 104 -7.86 -22.79 0.15
C GLY A 104 -7.28 -24.04 0.82
N ALA A 105 -5.98 -23.98 1.19
CA ALA A 105 -5.34 -25.08 1.92
C ALA A 105 -5.96 -25.29 3.31
N ILE A 106 -6.24 -24.20 4.04
CA ILE A 106 -6.92 -24.26 5.36
C ILE A 106 -8.32 -24.84 5.20
N ALA A 107 -9.12 -24.34 4.26
CA ALA A 107 -10.49 -24.80 4.02
C ALA A 107 -10.54 -26.29 3.71
N LYS A 108 -9.63 -26.78 2.84
CA LYS A 108 -9.52 -28.21 2.49
C LYS A 108 -9.24 -29.08 3.72
N ASN A 109 -8.38 -28.65 4.64
CA ASN A 109 -8.07 -29.40 5.85
C ASN A 109 -9.18 -29.33 6.92
N LEU A 110 -10.15 -28.44 6.75
CA LEU A 110 -11.33 -28.30 7.60
C LEU A 110 -12.59 -28.90 6.93
N ASP A 111 -12.45 -29.62 5.80
CA ASP A 111 -13.56 -30.13 4.99
C ASP A 111 -14.58 -29.06 4.57
N ILE A 112 -14.08 -27.84 4.27
CA ILE A 112 -14.88 -26.72 3.78
C ILE A 112 -14.67 -26.53 2.29
N ASP A 113 -15.74 -26.25 1.54
CA ASP A 113 -15.66 -25.86 0.14
C ASP A 113 -14.97 -24.50 0.02
N SER A 114 -13.72 -24.55 -0.45
CA SER A 114 -12.87 -23.34 -0.58
C SER A 114 -13.35 -22.37 -1.64
N GLN A 115 -13.97 -22.86 -2.73
CA GLN A 115 -14.52 -21.98 -3.76
C GLN A 115 -15.70 -21.19 -3.21
N ARG A 116 -16.62 -21.89 -2.58
CA ARG A 116 -17.78 -21.25 -1.96
C ARG A 116 -17.38 -20.27 -0.84
N LEU A 117 -16.36 -20.62 -0.06
CA LEU A 117 -15.83 -19.72 0.98
C LEU A 117 -15.27 -18.41 0.37
N MET A 118 -14.49 -18.50 -0.71
CA MET A 118 -13.93 -17.32 -1.36
C MET A 118 -14.98 -16.52 -2.15
N GLU A 119 -16.00 -17.16 -2.72
CA GLU A 119 -17.14 -16.44 -3.27
C GLU A 119 -17.81 -15.55 -2.22
N LEU A 120 -18.14 -16.11 -1.05
CA LEU A 120 -18.74 -15.35 0.05
C LEU A 120 -17.84 -14.23 0.54
N PHE A 121 -16.53 -14.47 0.66
CA PHE A 121 -15.54 -13.44 1.00
C PHE A 121 -15.56 -12.28 0.00
N CYS A 122 -15.67 -12.58 -1.29
CA CYS A 122 -15.66 -11.58 -2.37
C CYS A 122 -16.99 -10.81 -2.50
N GLU A 123 -18.07 -11.22 -1.83
CA GLU A 123 -19.33 -10.45 -1.83
C GLU A 123 -19.24 -9.15 -1.01
N ASP A 124 -18.31 -9.05 -0.06
CA ASP A 124 -18.07 -7.79 0.65
C ASP A 124 -17.28 -6.81 -0.22
N LYS A 125 -17.99 -5.95 -0.95
CA LYS A 125 -17.44 -4.88 -1.79
C LYS A 125 -17.12 -3.60 -1.00
N LYS A 126 -17.44 -3.53 0.30
CA LYS A 126 -17.17 -2.35 1.11
C LYS A 126 -15.83 -2.40 1.81
N MET A 127 -15.41 -3.58 2.28
CA MET A 127 -14.17 -3.76 3.03
C MET A 127 -13.19 -4.67 2.30
N ASN A 128 -13.61 -5.91 1.95
CA ASN A 128 -12.71 -6.91 1.40
C ASN A 128 -12.24 -6.57 -0.02
N ILE A 129 -13.18 -6.22 -0.91
CA ILE A 129 -12.89 -5.91 -2.32
C ILE A 129 -13.11 -4.41 -2.57
N SER A 130 -12.32 -3.58 -1.90
CA SER A 130 -12.43 -2.13 -1.96
C SER A 130 -11.09 -1.46 -1.64
N SER A 131 -11.03 -0.12 -1.66
CA SER A 131 -9.87 0.65 -1.20
C SER A 131 -9.80 0.81 0.32
N TYR A 132 -10.76 0.28 1.07
CA TYR A 132 -10.74 0.33 2.52
C TYR A 132 -9.52 -0.43 3.06
N TYR A 133 -8.84 0.12 4.05
CA TYR A 133 -7.57 -0.37 4.60
C TYR A 133 -6.35 -0.36 3.64
N LEU A 134 -6.50 0.05 2.38
CA LEU A 134 -5.37 0.15 1.43
C LEU A 134 -4.69 1.53 1.45
N ARG A 135 -4.76 2.26 2.56
CA ARG A 135 -4.06 3.54 2.75
C ARG A 135 -2.92 3.34 3.74
N PRO A 136 -1.69 3.78 3.37
CA PRO A 136 -0.59 3.79 4.33
C PRO A 136 -0.95 4.57 5.59
N GLY A 137 -0.55 4.04 6.74
CA GLY A 137 -0.84 4.63 8.03
C GLY A 137 -0.01 3.97 9.13
N PHE A 138 -0.43 4.13 10.37
CA PHE A 138 0.21 3.47 11.49
C PHE A 138 -0.21 2.00 11.60
N SER A 139 0.50 1.22 12.40
CA SER A 139 0.22 -0.21 12.64
C SER A 139 -1.20 -0.43 13.12
N PHE A 140 -1.83 -1.50 12.65
CA PHE A 140 -3.15 -1.88 13.16
C PHE A 140 -3.08 -2.38 14.61
N GLY A 141 -4.16 -2.16 15.33
CA GLY A 141 -4.32 -2.56 16.72
C GLY A 141 -5.77 -2.84 17.05
N GLY A 142 -6.12 -2.61 18.31
CA GLY A 142 -7.47 -2.88 18.84
C GLY A 142 -7.67 -4.33 19.26
N SER A 143 -8.92 -4.65 19.56
CA SER A 143 -9.27 -5.98 20.09
C SER A 143 -9.51 -7.04 19.01
N CYS A 144 -9.90 -6.65 17.78
CA CYS A 144 -10.35 -7.58 16.75
C CYS A 144 -9.20 -8.08 15.87
N LEU A 145 -8.54 -7.19 15.10
CA LEU A 145 -7.56 -7.60 14.11
C LEU A 145 -6.42 -8.46 14.70
N PRO A 146 -5.73 -8.05 15.78
CA PRO A 146 -4.66 -8.86 16.34
C PRO A 146 -5.13 -10.21 16.88
N LYS A 147 -6.33 -10.26 17.48
CA LYS A 147 -6.91 -11.47 18.04
C LYS A 147 -7.23 -12.47 16.92
N ASP A 148 -7.87 -12.02 15.85
CA ASP A 148 -8.35 -12.90 14.79
C ASP A 148 -7.19 -13.40 13.91
N VAL A 149 -6.17 -12.58 13.66
CA VAL A 149 -4.94 -13.04 13.00
C VAL A 149 -4.21 -14.10 13.86
N LYS A 150 -4.12 -13.90 15.18
CA LYS A 150 -3.55 -14.92 16.08
C LYS A 150 -4.38 -16.19 16.09
N GLY A 151 -5.73 -16.08 16.06
CA GLY A 151 -6.63 -17.22 15.94
C GLY A 151 -6.40 -18.00 14.65
N MET A 152 -6.27 -17.30 13.51
CA MET A 152 -5.98 -17.94 12.23
C MET A 152 -4.60 -18.63 12.24
N ASN A 153 -3.57 -18.00 12.79
CA ASN A 153 -2.26 -18.62 12.97
C ASN A 153 -2.32 -19.90 13.85
N HIS A 154 -3.15 -19.88 14.89
CA HIS A 154 -3.35 -21.06 15.72
C HIS A 154 -4.00 -22.22 14.93
N ILE A 155 -4.99 -21.91 14.08
CA ILE A 155 -5.61 -22.90 13.18
C ILE A 155 -4.55 -23.48 12.22
N VAL A 156 -3.79 -22.63 11.54
CA VAL A 156 -2.72 -23.03 10.62
C VAL A 156 -1.74 -23.98 11.29
N ASN A 157 -1.25 -23.63 12.49
CA ASN A 157 -0.32 -24.46 13.25
C ASN A 157 -0.93 -25.81 13.67
N ASN A 158 -2.19 -25.83 14.13
CA ASN A 158 -2.85 -27.07 14.52
C ASN A 158 -3.09 -28.03 13.34
N LEU A 159 -3.28 -27.48 12.13
CA LEU A 159 -3.40 -28.26 10.91
C LEU A 159 -2.06 -28.71 10.34
N GLY A 160 -0.94 -28.28 10.91
CA GLY A 160 0.41 -28.56 10.40
C GLY A 160 0.68 -27.96 9.02
N LEU A 161 0.00 -26.85 8.69
CA LEU A 161 0.12 -26.17 7.41
C LEU A 161 1.22 -25.10 7.42
N GLU A 162 1.81 -24.86 6.25
CA GLU A 162 2.62 -23.68 5.97
C GLU A 162 1.77 -22.63 5.28
N ALA A 163 1.57 -21.48 5.95
CA ALA A 163 0.86 -20.32 5.43
C ALA A 163 1.68 -19.04 5.73
N PRO A 164 2.78 -18.82 5.00
CA PRO A 164 3.75 -17.76 5.28
C PRO A 164 3.14 -16.36 5.28
N ILE A 165 2.20 -16.04 4.39
CA ILE A 165 1.55 -14.73 4.36
C ILE A 165 0.75 -14.50 5.62
N ILE A 166 -0.15 -15.43 5.98
CA ILE A 166 -0.98 -15.33 7.19
C ILE A 166 -0.09 -15.26 8.43
N SER A 167 0.92 -16.11 8.49
CA SER A 167 1.84 -16.18 9.63
C SER A 167 2.71 -14.94 9.79
N SER A 168 3.01 -14.21 8.70
CA SER A 168 3.85 -13.02 8.73
C SER A 168 3.10 -11.72 9.07
N ILE A 169 1.76 -11.71 9.07
CA ILE A 169 0.98 -10.47 9.26
C ILE A 169 1.33 -9.75 10.56
N ILE A 170 1.36 -10.46 11.68
CA ILE A 170 1.71 -9.85 12.98
C ILE A 170 3.15 -9.37 12.99
N ALA A 171 4.10 -10.19 12.52
CA ALA A 171 5.50 -9.80 12.45
C ALA A 171 5.74 -8.56 11.57
N SER A 172 5.02 -8.45 10.45
CA SER A 172 5.04 -7.27 9.58
C SER A 172 4.50 -6.03 10.28
N ASN A 173 3.39 -6.17 11.01
CA ASN A 173 2.79 -5.07 11.78
C ASN A 173 3.72 -4.61 12.92
N ASP A 174 4.36 -5.54 13.63
CA ASP A 174 5.33 -5.24 14.69
C ASP A 174 6.59 -4.56 14.13
N ALA A 175 7.08 -5.01 12.96
CA ALA A 175 8.19 -4.36 12.28
C ALA A 175 7.85 -2.92 11.87
N HIS A 176 6.59 -2.64 11.49
CA HIS A 176 6.13 -1.28 11.19
C HIS A 176 6.07 -0.41 12.45
N THR A 177 5.59 -0.96 13.57
CA THR A 177 5.61 -0.28 14.87
C THR A 177 7.05 0.07 15.31
N ASN A 178 7.99 -0.86 15.11
CA ASN A 178 9.40 -0.62 15.43
C ASN A 178 10.03 0.46 14.55
N ARG A 179 9.69 0.51 13.23
CA ARG A 179 10.14 1.62 12.36
C ARG A 179 9.68 2.98 12.88
N ALA A 180 8.43 3.08 13.34
CA ALA A 180 7.93 4.32 13.94
C ALA A 180 8.69 4.70 15.22
N LEU A 181 8.99 3.74 16.08
CA LEU A 181 9.80 3.96 17.27
C LEU A 181 11.20 4.47 16.92
N GLU A 182 11.86 3.83 15.95
CA GLU A 182 13.21 4.25 15.51
C GLU A 182 13.18 5.63 14.83
N LEU A 183 12.13 5.96 14.09
CA LEU A 183 11.95 7.29 13.49
C LEU A 183 11.88 8.36 14.58
N VAL A 184 11.09 8.13 15.65
CA VAL A 184 10.99 9.05 16.78
C VAL A 184 12.32 9.17 17.51
N LYS A 185 13.03 8.08 17.76
CA LYS A 185 14.35 8.12 18.43
C LYS A 185 15.39 8.87 17.60
N SER A 186 15.43 8.62 16.29
CA SER A 186 16.39 9.26 15.39
C SER A 186 16.16 10.75 15.19
N SER A 187 14.95 11.26 15.46
CA SER A 187 14.64 12.69 15.42
C SER A 187 15.43 13.52 16.42
N GLY A 188 15.88 12.89 17.52
CA GLY A 188 16.62 13.57 18.60
C GLY A 188 15.76 14.47 19.48
N PHE A 189 14.47 14.64 19.22
CA PHE A 189 13.56 15.43 20.03
C PHE A 189 13.43 14.86 21.44
N LYS A 190 13.43 15.73 22.46
CA LYS A 190 13.31 15.37 23.87
C LYS A 190 11.92 15.68 24.45
N ASN A 191 11.14 16.51 23.77
CA ASN A 191 9.76 16.81 24.16
C ASN A 191 8.84 16.23 23.09
N LEU A 192 8.04 15.24 23.45
CA LEU A 192 7.17 14.50 22.53
C LEU A 192 5.71 14.69 22.92
N GLY A 193 4.85 14.96 21.93
CA GLY A 193 3.41 14.97 22.08
C GLY A 193 2.78 13.81 21.31
N PHE A 194 1.87 13.08 21.96
CA PHE A 194 1.08 12.01 21.34
C PHE A 194 -0.38 12.44 21.34
N VAL A 195 -0.97 12.55 20.15
CA VAL A 195 -2.37 12.95 19.95
C VAL A 195 -3.13 11.79 19.33
N GLY A 196 -4.31 11.46 19.89
CA GLY A 196 -5.14 10.37 19.37
C GLY A 196 -4.61 8.99 19.74
N ILE A 197 -4.40 8.70 21.02
CA ILE A 197 -3.91 7.41 21.51
C ILE A 197 -4.99 6.31 21.57
N ALA A 198 -6.26 6.63 21.32
CA ALA A 198 -7.30 5.61 21.11
C ALA A 198 -7.07 4.85 19.81
N PHE A 199 -7.48 3.57 19.76
CA PHE A 199 -7.25 2.74 18.57
C PHE A 199 -8.17 3.08 17.39
N LYS A 200 -9.26 3.79 17.62
CA LYS A 200 -10.25 4.18 16.63
C LYS A 200 -10.82 5.56 16.99
N GLU A 201 -11.36 6.26 15.99
CA GLU A 201 -12.13 7.49 16.20
C GLU A 201 -13.37 7.22 17.08
N ASP A 202 -13.80 8.24 17.79
CA ASP A 202 -14.99 8.23 18.65
C ASP A 202 -15.00 7.15 19.77
N THR A 203 -13.81 6.79 20.27
CA THR A 203 -13.64 5.90 21.42
C THR A 203 -12.48 6.34 22.30
N ASP A 204 -12.55 6.00 23.57
CA ASP A 204 -11.46 6.13 24.56
C ASP A 204 -10.68 4.82 24.76
N ASP A 205 -11.01 3.76 23.99
CA ASP A 205 -10.38 2.45 24.11
C ASP A 205 -8.94 2.49 23.55
N ILE A 206 -7.98 2.31 24.44
CA ILE A 206 -6.54 2.25 24.13
C ILE A 206 -6.00 0.81 24.07
N ARG A 207 -6.85 -0.20 24.31
CA ARG A 207 -6.42 -1.59 24.40
C ARG A 207 -5.89 -2.09 23.06
N GLY A 208 -4.71 -2.70 23.12
CA GLY A 208 -4.06 -3.26 21.93
C GLY A 208 -3.63 -2.23 20.89
N ASN A 209 -3.64 -0.92 21.22
CA ASN A 209 -3.11 0.08 20.30
C ASN A 209 -1.57 0.03 20.30
N PRO A 210 -0.91 -0.19 19.14
CA PRO A 210 0.54 -0.29 19.04
C PRO A 210 1.27 0.96 19.52
N ILE A 211 0.65 2.15 19.49
CA ILE A 211 1.26 3.39 19.98
C ILE A 211 1.61 3.30 21.47
N ILE A 212 0.87 2.52 22.25
CA ILE A 212 1.15 2.33 23.68
C ILE A 212 2.50 1.63 23.88
N SER A 213 2.85 0.68 22.99
CA SER A 213 4.16 0.02 23.05
C SER A 213 5.30 0.96 22.69
N VAL A 214 5.08 1.88 21.73
CA VAL A 214 6.03 2.94 21.36
C VAL A 214 6.23 3.89 22.54
N ILE A 215 5.14 4.40 23.14
CA ILE A 215 5.18 5.28 24.30
C ILE A 215 5.93 4.61 25.46
N ASN A 216 5.57 3.37 25.81
CA ASN A 216 6.21 2.62 26.87
C ASN A 216 7.72 2.39 26.62
N SER A 217 8.12 2.24 25.38
CA SER A 217 9.53 2.09 24.99
C SER A 217 10.29 3.41 25.13
N LEU A 218 9.66 4.54 24.79
CA LEU A 218 10.24 5.88 24.93
C LEU A 218 10.30 6.33 26.39
N CYS A 219 9.32 5.97 27.22
CA CYS A 219 9.29 6.29 28.66
C CYS A 219 10.48 5.68 29.46
N LYS A 220 11.16 4.67 28.90
CA LYS A 220 12.37 4.11 29.52
C LYS A 220 13.57 5.05 29.45
N ASP A 221 13.58 6.00 28.51
CA ASP A 221 14.58 7.06 28.43
C ASP A 221 14.17 8.26 29.31
N LYS A 222 14.83 8.41 30.45
CA LYS A 222 14.58 9.49 31.43
C LYS A 222 14.81 10.91 30.87
N ASN A 223 15.46 11.04 29.73
CA ASN A 223 15.71 12.31 29.06
C ASN A 223 14.55 12.77 28.17
N ILE A 224 13.57 11.91 27.93
CA ILE A 224 12.41 12.23 27.10
C ILE A 224 11.27 12.69 28.01
N LYS A 225 10.73 13.88 27.73
CA LYS A 225 9.49 14.38 28.31
C LYS A 225 8.36 14.14 27.32
N TYR A 226 7.24 13.65 27.76
CA TYR A 226 6.10 13.34 26.92
C TYR A 226 4.79 13.81 27.52
N GLY A 227 3.84 14.12 26.62
CA GLY A 227 2.45 14.39 26.95
C GLY A 227 1.56 13.55 26.03
N CYS A 228 0.49 12.99 26.57
CA CYS A 228 -0.48 12.22 25.83
C CYS A 228 -1.84 12.92 25.87
N MET A 229 -2.50 13.03 24.73
CA MET A 229 -3.86 13.53 24.63
C MET A 229 -4.75 12.44 24.07
N ILE A 230 -5.76 12.04 24.83
CA ILE A 230 -6.83 11.17 24.35
C ILE A 230 -7.84 12.09 23.66
N HIS A 231 -7.89 12.02 22.34
CA HIS A 231 -8.89 12.75 21.57
C HIS A 231 -9.36 11.84 20.42
N SER A 232 -10.58 12.04 19.98
CA SER A 232 -11.25 11.32 18.87
C SER A 232 -10.62 11.51 17.47
N LEU A 233 -9.44 12.13 17.38
CA LEU A 233 -8.72 12.36 16.12
C LEU A 233 -7.81 11.18 15.76
N LYS A 234 -7.69 10.90 14.47
CA LYS A 234 -6.67 9.97 13.94
C LYS A 234 -5.31 10.32 14.49
N LEU A 235 -4.58 9.29 14.89
CA LEU A 235 -3.20 9.45 15.34
C LEU A 235 -2.37 10.12 14.24
N THR A 236 -1.90 11.32 14.49
CA THR A 236 -0.92 12.00 13.65
C THR A 236 0.33 12.21 14.49
N ILE A 237 1.44 11.62 14.08
CA ILE A 237 2.75 11.89 14.68
C ILE A 237 3.28 13.12 13.94
N PHE A 238 3.33 14.26 14.63
CA PHE A 238 4.05 15.42 14.15
C PHE A 238 5.51 15.30 14.66
N LEU A 239 6.43 15.16 13.71
CA LEU A 239 7.87 15.23 13.93
C LEU A 239 8.35 16.67 13.82
#